data_d351a17a27b68a82caed3bcb4c517f31
#
_entry.id   d351a17a27b68a82caed3bcb4c517f31
#
_cell.length_a   1.000
_cell.length_b   1.000
_cell.length_c   1.000
_cell.angle_alpha   90.00
_cell.angle_beta   90.00
_cell.angle_gamma   90.00
#
_symmetry.space_group_name_H-M   'P 1'
#
loop_
_entity.id
_entity.type
_entity.pdbx_description
1 polymer ?
#
loop_
_entity_poly.entity_id
_entity_poly.type
_entity_poly.pdbx_seq_one_letter_code
_entity_poly.pdbx_strand_id
1 'polypeptide(L)'
;MAQQEQTLPLGGVAPDRIGKYRTDHLMVAEMIPAGSKVLDVGCGDGELLRLLETRGVDGRGIELSREGVNECVAKGLAVVQGDADTDLANYPDDAFDFVILSQTLQATRQPRVVLEHMLRIGRHGIVSFPNFGHWKIRLQVALGGHMPQTDNLPYAWWETPNIHFCSIKDFRALCHVAGAKMEQAVALNAWGRRMRLKMPWWFWNLFGEQAVFLLSRRD
;
A
#
# COMPACT_ATOMS: atom_id res chain seq x y z
N MET A 1 18.95 -9.18 30.81
CA MET A 1 19.45 -9.65 29.50
C MET A 1 18.69 -8.88 28.44
N ALA A 2 19.33 -7.88 27.85
CA ALA A 2 18.73 -7.04 26.80
C ALA A 2 18.86 -7.80 25.47
N GLN A 3 17.72 -8.14 24.85
CA GLN A 3 17.70 -8.61 23.48
C GLN A 3 18.06 -7.42 22.57
N GLN A 4 19.20 -7.52 21.92
CA GLN A 4 19.60 -6.64 20.83
C GLN A 4 18.60 -6.86 19.67
N GLU A 5 17.72 -5.89 19.43
CA GLU A 5 17.00 -5.79 18.17
C GLU A 5 18.02 -5.56 17.05
N GLN A 6 18.29 -6.62 16.31
CA GLN A 6 18.99 -6.53 15.05
C GLN A 6 18.10 -5.73 14.07
N THR A 7 18.46 -4.49 13.86
CA THR A 7 18.03 -3.73 12.67
C THR A 7 18.59 -4.46 11.46
N LEU A 8 17.75 -5.28 10.80
CA LEU A 8 18.07 -5.85 9.50
C LEU A 8 18.39 -4.69 8.56
N PRO A 9 19.54 -4.69 7.89
CA PRO A 9 19.84 -3.73 6.83
C PRO A 9 18.78 -3.87 5.73
N LEU A 10 18.56 -2.82 4.93
CA LEU A 10 17.72 -2.80 3.72
C LEU A 10 18.17 -3.95 2.78
N GLY A 11 17.80 -5.17 3.18
CA GLY A 11 18.36 -6.40 2.65
C GLY A 11 17.93 -6.59 1.19
N GLY A 12 18.87 -6.44 0.27
CA GLY A 12 18.74 -6.84 -1.12
C GLY A 12 18.48 -5.74 -2.14
N VAL A 13 18.28 -4.48 -1.74
CA VAL A 13 18.25 -3.35 -2.68
C VAL A 13 19.64 -2.69 -2.69
N ALA A 14 20.28 -2.67 -3.84
CA ALA A 14 21.59 -2.01 -3.99
C ALA A 14 21.46 -0.51 -3.66
N PRO A 15 22.45 0.11 -2.96
CA PRO A 15 22.37 1.50 -2.50
C PRO A 15 22.07 2.53 -3.58
N ASP A 16 22.46 2.26 -4.83
CA ASP A 16 22.21 3.07 -6.03
C ASP A 16 20.75 3.01 -6.51
N ARG A 17 19.95 2.07 -6.02
CA ARG A 17 18.53 1.88 -6.38
C ARG A 17 17.53 2.47 -5.37
N ILE A 18 18.00 2.84 -4.17
CA ILE A 18 17.11 3.38 -3.11
C ILE A 18 16.41 4.69 -3.56
N GLY A 19 17.03 5.49 -4.42
CA GLY A 19 16.42 6.70 -5.00
C GLY A 19 15.50 6.46 -6.20
N LYS A 20 15.38 5.23 -6.68
CA LYS A 20 14.63 4.87 -7.89
C LYS A 20 13.19 4.43 -7.57
N TYR A 21 12.95 3.87 -6.39
CA TYR A 21 11.65 3.32 -6.01
C TYR A 21 10.92 4.23 -5.02
N ARG A 22 9.60 4.23 -5.10
CA ARG A 22 8.75 4.88 -4.09
C ARG A 22 9.04 4.29 -2.71
N THR A 23 9.04 5.14 -1.67
CA THR A 23 9.39 4.71 -0.31
C THR A 23 8.43 3.66 0.26
N ASP A 24 7.15 3.75 -0.05
CA ASP A 24 6.16 2.74 0.36
C ASP A 24 6.43 1.39 -0.32
N HIS A 25 6.89 1.34 -1.58
CA HIS A 25 7.31 0.10 -2.24
C HIS A 25 8.46 -0.59 -1.50
N LEU A 26 9.45 0.19 -1.05
CA LEU A 26 10.55 -0.35 -0.25
C LEU A 26 10.05 -0.97 1.06
N MET A 27 9.10 -0.30 1.74
CA MET A 27 8.50 -0.79 2.98
C MET A 27 7.68 -2.06 2.74
N VAL A 28 6.87 -2.10 1.68
CA VAL A 28 6.12 -3.29 1.27
C VAL A 28 7.07 -4.46 1.00
N ALA A 29 8.11 -4.23 0.20
CA ALA A 29 9.07 -5.27 -0.16
C ALA A 29 9.86 -5.83 1.04
N GLU A 30 10.06 -5.03 2.11
CA GLU A 30 10.68 -5.52 3.35
C GLU A 30 9.77 -6.44 4.19
N MET A 31 8.45 -6.30 4.04
CA MET A 31 7.48 -7.14 4.75
C MET A 31 7.27 -8.51 4.11
N ILE A 32 7.77 -8.71 2.88
CA ILE A 32 7.51 -9.92 2.08
C ILE A 32 8.78 -10.78 2.02
N PRO A 33 8.75 -12.02 2.54
CA PRO A 33 9.86 -12.98 2.42
C PRO A 33 10.10 -13.41 0.97
N ALA A 34 11.35 -13.73 0.63
CA ALA A 34 11.68 -14.37 -0.63
C ALA A 34 10.93 -15.72 -0.78
N GLY A 35 10.56 -16.07 -2.01
CA GLY A 35 9.79 -17.27 -2.31
C GLY A 35 8.28 -17.14 -2.09
N SER A 36 7.79 -16.02 -1.55
CA SER A 36 6.37 -15.75 -1.38
C SER A 36 5.67 -15.60 -2.72
N LYS A 37 4.40 -16.03 -2.80
CA LYS A 37 3.50 -15.80 -3.94
C LYS A 37 2.64 -14.58 -3.66
N VAL A 38 2.73 -13.57 -4.52
CA VAL A 38 2.14 -12.24 -4.29
C VAL A 38 1.19 -11.84 -5.41
N LEU A 39 0.07 -11.21 -5.05
CA LEU A 39 -0.81 -10.50 -5.98
C LEU A 39 -0.76 -9.00 -5.68
N ASP A 40 -0.31 -8.19 -6.64
CA ASP A 40 -0.33 -6.73 -6.56
C ASP A 40 -1.56 -6.20 -7.31
N VAL A 41 -2.49 -5.60 -6.59
CA VAL A 41 -3.77 -5.11 -7.10
C VAL A 41 -3.68 -3.62 -7.39
N GLY A 42 -3.87 -3.25 -8.68
CA GLY A 42 -3.58 -1.91 -9.18
C GLY A 42 -2.08 -1.68 -9.30
N CYS A 43 -1.40 -2.62 -9.97
CA CYS A 43 0.08 -2.64 -10.02
C CYS A 43 0.68 -1.52 -10.90
N GLY A 44 -0.14 -0.73 -11.60
CA GLY A 44 0.28 0.37 -12.46
C GLY A 44 1.28 -0.08 -13.53
N ASP A 45 2.44 0.56 -13.57
CA ASP A 45 3.54 0.23 -14.50
C ASP A 45 4.40 -0.97 -14.07
N GLY A 46 4.05 -1.63 -12.94
CA GLY A 46 4.75 -2.79 -12.40
C GLY A 46 6.04 -2.51 -11.63
N GLU A 47 6.27 -1.26 -11.18
CA GLU A 47 7.47 -0.90 -10.43
C GLU A 47 7.66 -1.76 -9.17
N LEU A 48 6.58 -1.97 -8.40
CA LEU A 48 6.61 -2.80 -7.19
C LEU A 48 6.88 -4.28 -7.54
N LEU A 49 6.22 -4.82 -8.55
CA LEU A 49 6.43 -6.19 -9.01
C LEU A 49 7.89 -6.42 -9.44
N ARG A 50 8.47 -5.45 -10.15
CA ARG A 50 9.89 -5.49 -10.53
C ARG A 50 10.83 -5.49 -9.34
N LEU A 51 10.52 -4.70 -8.30
CA LEU A 51 11.29 -4.70 -7.06
C LEU A 51 11.18 -6.06 -6.34
N LEU A 52 9.99 -6.63 -6.26
CA LEU A 52 9.72 -7.93 -5.63
C LEU A 52 10.44 -9.07 -6.36
N GLU A 53 10.44 -9.06 -7.70
CA GLU A 53 11.18 -10.02 -8.53
C GLU A 53 12.68 -10.03 -8.18
N THR A 54 13.32 -8.85 -7.99
CA THR A 54 14.73 -8.77 -7.59
C THR A 54 15.02 -9.38 -6.21
N ARG A 55 13.99 -9.64 -5.43
CA ARG A 55 14.05 -10.25 -4.09
C ARG A 55 13.64 -11.73 -4.09
N GLY A 56 13.40 -12.31 -5.26
CA GLY A 56 13.01 -13.72 -5.41
C GLY A 56 11.56 -13.99 -5.01
N VAL A 57 10.66 -13.02 -5.18
CA VAL A 57 9.22 -13.15 -4.93
C VAL A 57 8.49 -13.47 -6.24
N ASP A 58 7.56 -14.45 -6.23
CA ASP A 58 6.68 -14.76 -7.38
C ASP A 58 5.51 -13.75 -7.39
N GLY A 59 5.70 -12.64 -8.11
CA GLY A 59 4.75 -11.54 -8.20
C GLY A 59 3.83 -11.66 -9.41
N ARG A 60 2.54 -11.47 -9.19
CA ARG A 60 1.51 -11.31 -10.23
C ARG A 60 0.76 -10.02 -10.01
N GLY A 61 0.31 -9.38 -11.10
CA GLY A 61 -0.43 -8.13 -11.03
C GLY A 61 -1.82 -8.23 -11.64
N ILE A 62 -2.72 -7.39 -11.13
CA ILE A 62 -3.97 -7.01 -11.78
C ILE A 62 -3.98 -5.49 -11.93
N GLU A 63 -4.30 -5.00 -13.13
CA GLU A 63 -4.28 -3.58 -13.46
C GLU A 63 -5.48 -3.22 -14.33
N LEU A 64 -6.14 -2.10 -14.01
CA LEU A 64 -7.33 -1.64 -14.72
C LEU A 64 -6.96 -1.03 -16.08
N SER A 65 -5.91 -0.21 -16.12
CA SER A 65 -5.54 0.51 -17.33
C SER A 65 -4.80 -0.40 -18.31
N ARG A 66 -5.21 -0.32 -19.57
CA ARG A 66 -4.56 -1.06 -20.65
C ARG A 66 -3.09 -0.63 -20.85
N GLU A 67 -2.82 0.65 -20.63
CA GLU A 67 -1.48 1.23 -20.71
C GLU A 67 -0.56 0.60 -19.67
N GLY A 68 -0.98 0.53 -18.40
CA GLY A 68 -0.22 -0.10 -17.31
C GLY A 68 0.04 -1.57 -17.58
N VAL A 69 -0.98 -2.31 -18.05
CA VAL A 69 -0.80 -3.73 -18.45
C VAL A 69 0.24 -3.86 -19.55
N ASN A 70 0.18 -3.04 -20.60
CA ASN A 70 1.15 -3.08 -21.70
C ASN A 70 2.58 -2.77 -21.22
N GLU A 71 2.74 -1.80 -20.32
CA GLU A 71 4.04 -1.48 -19.73
C GLU A 71 4.60 -2.65 -18.90
N CYS A 72 3.77 -3.30 -18.10
CA CYS A 72 4.14 -4.48 -17.33
C CYS A 72 4.58 -5.64 -18.24
N VAL A 73 3.79 -5.94 -19.27
CA VAL A 73 4.08 -7.00 -20.24
C VAL A 73 5.38 -6.71 -21.00
N ALA A 74 5.61 -5.46 -21.41
CA ALA A 74 6.86 -5.05 -22.04
C ALA A 74 8.09 -5.24 -21.14
N LYS A 75 7.90 -5.19 -19.81
CA LYS A 75 8.92 -5.47 -18.79
C LYS A 75 9.05 -6.98 -18.46
N GLY A 76 8.22 -7.85 -19.07
CA GLY A 76 8.19 -9.30 -18.82
C GLY A 76 7.50 -9.71 -17.54
N LEU A 77 6.67 -8.83 -16.95
CA LEU A 77 5.92 -9.09 -15.72
C LEU A 77 4.61 -9.83 -15.99
N ALA A 78 4.21 -10.70 -15.07
CA ALA A 78 2.97 -11.46 -15.14
C ALA A 78 1.79 -10.62 -14.65
N VAL A 79 1.11 -9.92 -15.55
CA VAL A 79 -0.01 -9.02 -15.23
C VAL A 79 -1.21 -9.32 -16.12
N VAL A 80 -2.41 -9.23 -15.54
CA VAL A 80 -3.69 -9.33 -16.26
C VAL A 80 -4.46 -8.03 -16.16
N GLN A 81 -5.22 -7.69 -17.19
CA GLN A 81 -6.16 -6.59 -17.13
C GLN A 81 -7.37 -6.98 -16.29
N GLY A 82 -7.77 -6.14 -15.32
CA GLY A 82 -8.94 -6.37 -14.49
C GLY A 82 -9.26 -5.22 -13.55
N ASP A 83 -10.49 -5.22 -13.06
CA ASP A 83 -11.01 -4.23 -12.10
C ASP A 83 -11.03 -4.83 -10.69
N ALA A 84 -10.34 -4.19 -9.75
CA ALA A 84 -10.31 -4.62 -8.35
C ALA A 84 -11.70 -4.69 -7.70
N ASP A 85 -12.64 -3.85 -8.13
CA ASP A 85 -14.01 -3.83 -7.59
C ASP A 85 -14.87 -5.03 -8.02
N THR A 86 -14.53 -5.72 -9.13
CA THR A 86 -15.34 -6.80 -9.69
C THR A 86 -14.61 -8.14 -9.79
N ASP A 87 -13.33 -8.13 -10.14
CA ASP A 87 -12.64 -9.34 -10.56
C ASP A 87 -11.98 -10.08 -9.40
N LEU A 88 -11.74 -9.42 -8.26
CA LEU A 88 -11.21 -10.08 -7.07
C LEU A 88 -12.15 -11.18 -6.55
N ALA A 89 -13.46 -11.07 -6.78
CA ALA A 89 -14.42 -12.12 -6.43
C ALA A 89 -14.11 -13.47 -7.08
N ASN A 90 -13.45 -13.48 -8.24
CA ASN A 90 -13.16 -14.68 -9.02
C ASN A 90 -11.88 -15.42 -8.58
N TYR A 91 -11.07 -14.82 -7.71
CA TYR A 91 -9.87 -15.45 -7.20
C TYR A 91 -10.19 -16.45 -6.09
N PRO A 92 -9.51 -17.61 -6.04
CA PRO A 92 -9.70 -18.59 -4.98
C PRO A 92 -9.24 -18.07 -3.61
N ASP A 93 -9.78 -18.64 -2.55
CA ASP A 93 -9.35 -18.38 -1.18
C ASP A 93 -7.90 -18.86 -0.98
N ASP A 94 -7.13 -18.12 -0.18
CA ASP A 94 -5.74 -18.44 0.18
C ASP A 94 -4.83 -18.77 -1.02
N ALA A 95 -5.12 -18.17 -2.19
CA ALA A 95 -4.38 -18.41 -3.44
C ALA A 95 -2.98 -17.79 -3.43
N PHE A 96 -2.76 -16.81 -2.56
CA PHE A 96 -1.51 -16.06 -2.43
C PHE A 96 -1.07 -15.97 -0.96
N ASP A 97 0.24 -15.87 -0.74
CA ASP A 97 0.78 -15.60 0.59
C ASP A 97 0.52 -14.14 1.00
N PHE A 98 0.66 -13.21 0.03
CA PHE A 98 0.37 -11.79 0.22
C PHE A 98 -0.47 -11.23 -0.93
N VAL A 99 -1.42 -10.36 -0.58
CA VAL A 99 -2.11 -9.48 -1.54
C VAL A 99 -1.79 -8.04 -1.19
N ILE A 100 -1.45 -7.22 -2.17
CA ILE A 100 -1.01 -5.85 -1.98
C ILE A 100 -2.02 -4.88 -2.61
N LEU A 101 -2.31 -3.79 -1.91
CA LEU A 101 -3.02 -2.60 -2.38
C LEU A 101 -2.11 -1.38 -2.14
N SER A 102 -1.18 -1.14 -3.07
CA SER A 102 -0.23 -0.02 -2.96
C SER A 102 -0.82 1.24 -3.54
N GLN A 103 -1.35 2.11 -2.68
CA GLN A 103 -2.08 3.33 -3.04
C GLN A 103 -3.28 3.09 -3.96
N THR A 104 -3.91 1.94 -3.87
CA THR A 104 -5.02 1.51 -4.71
C THR A 104 -6.36 1.59 -3.98
N LEU A 105 -6.40 1.26 -2.68
CA LEU A 105 -7.66 1.14 -1.92
C LEU A 105 -8.54 2.39 -2.01
N GLN A 106 -7.95 3.59 -1.92
CA GLN A 106 -8.68 4.86 -2.00
C GLN A 106 -9.19 5.21 -3.41
N ALA A 107 -8.74 4.47 -4.42
CA ALA A 107 -9.19 4.62 -5.81
C ALA A 107 -10.30 3.62 -6.18
N THR A 108 -10.60 2.63 -5.33
CA THR A 108 -11.68 1.66 -5.56
C THR A 108 -13.04 2.24 -5.18
N ARG A 109 -14.10 1.77 -5.83
CA ARG A 109 -15.48 2.21 -5.56
C ARG A 109 -16.04 1.63 -4.26
N GLN A 110 -15.61 0.41 -3.90
CA GLN A 110 -16.07 -0.33 -2.74
C GLN A 110 -14.91 -0.80 -1.84
N PRO A 111 -14.17 0.13 -1.17
CA PRO A 111 -12.95 -0.18 -0.44
C PRO A 111 -13.10 -1.29 0.61
N ARG A 112 -14.29 -1.37 1.25
CA ARG A 112 -14.58 -2.42 2.22
C ARG A 112 -14.62 -3.79 1.55
N VAL A 113 -15.34 -3.94 0.45
CA VAL A 113 -15.49 -5.21 -0.27
C VAL A 113 -14.13 -5.65 -0.84
N VAL A 114 -13.37 -4.71 -1.41
CA VAL A 114 -12.01 -4.97 -1.90
C VAL A 114 -11.09 -5.44 -0.78
N LEU A 115 -11.14 -4.83 0.40
CA LEU A 115 -10.36 -5.26 1.56
C LEU A 115 -10.78 -6.66 2.06
N GLU A 116 -12.08 -6.97 2.09
CA GLU A 116 -12.59 -8.29 2.45
C GLU A 116 -12.12 -9.36 1.45
N HIS A 117 -12.16 -9.09 0.14
CA HIS A 117 -11.62 -9.99 -0.88
C HIS A 117 -10.10 -10.16 -0.77
N MET A 118 -9.37 -9.07 -0.55
CA MET A 118 -7.93 -9.12 -0.33
C MET A 118 -7.55 -10.08 0.79
N LEU A 119 -8.25 -10.00 1.93
CA LEU A 119 -8.03 -10.87 3.09
C LEU A 119 -8.52 -12.31 2.88
N ARG A 120 -9.44 -12.54 1.94
CA ARG A 120 -9.88 -13.88 1.54
C ARG A 120 -8.88 -14.55 0.61
N ILE A 121 -8.34 -13.81 -0.36
CA ILE A 121 -7.43 -14.29 -1.40
C ILE A 121 -6.03 -14.52 -0.85
N GLY A 122 -5.56 -13.65 0.05
CA GLY A 122 -4.23 -13.72 0.65
C GLY A 122 -4.25 -14.11 2.11
N ARG A 123 -3.24 -14.87 2.53
CA ARG A 123 -3.00 -15.15 3.96
C ARG A 123 -2.68 -13.85 4.70
N HIS A 124 -1.99 -12.93 4.03
CA HIS A 124 -1.68 -11.60 4.52
C HIS A 124 -2.08 -10.56 3.50
N GLY A 125 -2.48 -9.40 3.97
CA GLY A 125 -2.75 -8.23 3.15
C GLY A 125 -1.78 -7.09 3.46
N ILE A 126 -1.27 -6.39 2.46
CA ILE A 126 -0.48 -5.17 2.66
C ILE A 126 -1.19 -4.01 1.98
N VAL A 127 -1.47 -2.95 2.75
CA VAL A 127 -2.15 -1.76 2.23
C VAL A 127 -1.29 -0.53 2.50
N SER A 128 -1.01 0.25 1.45
CA SER A 128 -0.42 1.58 1.60
C SER A 128 -1.35 2.66 1.05
N PHE A 129 -1.35 3.85 1.68
CA PHE A 129 -2.15 4.99 1.24
C PHE A 129 -1.58 6.31 1.76
N PRO A 130 -1.82 7.44 1.04
CA PRO A 130 -1.52 8.77 1.53
C PRO A 130 -2.52 9.15 2.63
N ASN A 131 -2.02 9.71 3.73
CA ASN A 131 -2.84 10.04 4.90
C ASN A 131 -3.48 11.43 4.76
N PHE A 132 -4.75 11.49 4.43
CA PHE A 132 -5.53 12.74 4.39
C PHE A 132 -5.69 13.42 5.77
N GLY A 133 -5.42 12.70 6.87
CA GLY A 133 -5.41 13.25 8.23
C GLY A 133 -4.17 14.07 8.59
N HIS A 134 -3.20 14.23 7.68
CA HIS A 134 -1.94 14.94 7.91
C HIS A 134 -2.17 16.44 8.18
N TRP A 135 -1.37 17.03 9.08
CA TRP A 135 -1.57 18.42 9.53
C TRP A 135 -1.48 19.47 8.40
N LYS A 136 -0.60 19.28 7.41
CA LYS A 136 -0.52 20.17 6.25
C LYS A 136 -1.82 20.20 5.46
N ILE A 137 -2.42 19.03 5.22
CA ILE A 137 -3.70 18.89 4.52
C ILE A 137 -4.79 19.62 5.28
N ARG A 138 -4.86 19.41 6.60
CA ARG A 138 -5.84 20.10 7.45
C ARG A 138 -5.70 21.62 7.37
N LEU A 139 -4.47 22.13 7.41
CA LEU A 139 -4.22 23.57 7.31
C LEU A 139 -4.59 24.11 5.91
N GLN A 140 -4.26 23.41 4.84
CA GLN A 140 -4.64 23.82 3.48
C GLN A 140 -6.15 23.94 3.33
N VAL A 141 -6.92 22.95 3.81
CA VAL A 141 -8.38 23.00 3.78
C VAL A 141 -8.92 24.09 4.70
N ALA A 142 -8.44 24.18 5.94
CA ALA A 142 -8.99 25.11 6.94
C ALA A 142 -8.69 26.58 6.62
N LEU A 143 -7.49 26.90 6.10
CA LEU A 143 -7.07 28.26 5.83
C LEU A 143 -7.24 28.67 4.37
N GLY A 144 -7.04 27.71 3.45
CA GLY A 144 -7.13 27.96 2.01
C GLY A 144 -8.51 27.74 1.41
N GLY A 145 -9.38 26.95 2.07
CA GLY A 145 -10.74 26.67 1.60
C GLY A 145 -10.83 25.83 0.32
N HIS A 146 -9.73 25.19 -0.10
CA HIS A 146 -9.69 24.34 -1.30
C HIS A 146 -9.05 22.98 -0.98
N MET A 147 -9.31 22.00 -1.87
CA MET A 147 -8.78 20.64 -1.73
C MET A 147 -7.26 20.65 -1.78
N PRO A 148 -6.61 19.82 -0.95
CA PRO A 148 -5.16 19.84 -0.80
C PRO A 148 -4.46 19.28 -2.03
N GLN A 149 -3.32 19.89 -2.36
CA GLN A 149 -2.33 19.34 -3.28
C GLN A 149 -0.99 19.24 -2.53
N THR A 150 -0.37 18.07 -2.56
CA THR A 150 0.93 17.78 -1.93
C THR A 150 1.73 16.84 -2.82
N ASP A 151 3.01 16.61 -2.51
CA ASP A 151 3.85 15.68 -3.27
C ASP A 151 3.24 14.26 -3.33
N ASN A 152 2.53 13.84 -2.27
CA ASN A 152 1.83 12.55 -2.19
C ASN A 152 0.39 12.59 -2.74
N LEU A 153 -0.14 13.76 -3.05
CA LEU A 153 -1.47 14.02 -3.61
C LEU A 153 -1.33 15.10 -4.70
N PRO A 154 -0.66 14.77 -5.83
CA PRO A 154 -0.25 15.78 -6.80
C PRO A 154 -1.39 16.28 -7.69
N TYR A 155 -2.50 15.54 -7.75
CA TYR A 155 -3.60 15.82 -8.67
C TYR A 155 -4.56 16.90 -8.15
N ALA A 156 -5.11 17.69 -9.05
CA ALA A 156 -6.26 18.53 -8.75
C ALA A 156 -7.48 17.65 -8.40
N TRP A 157 -8.45 18.21 -7.64
CA TRP A 157 -9.59 17.42 -7.16
C TRP A 157 -10.46 16.83 -8.29
N TRP A 158 -10.43 17.40 -9.49
CA TRP A 158 -11.17 16.93 -10.68
C TRP A 158 -10.37 15.91 -11.53
N GLU A 159 -9.09 15.70 -11.27
CA GLU A 159 -8.20 14.77 -12.01
C GLU A 159 -7.71 13.62 -11.15
N THR A 160 -7.95 13.68 -9.84
CA THR A 160 -7.43 12.68 -8.90
C THR A 160 -8.08 11.32 -9.09
N PRO A 161 -7.31 10.23 -9.14
CA PRO A 161 -7.86 8.88 -9.07
C PRO A 161 -8.39 8.53 -7.67
N ASN A 162 -8.06 9.32 -6.65
CA ASN A 162 -8.44 9.06 -5.26
C ASN A 162 -9.88 9.52 -5.03
N ILE A 163 -10.84 8.60 -5.12
CA ILE A 163 -12.27 8.88 -4.91
C ILE A 163 -12.68 8.82 -3.43
N HIS A 164 -11.87 8.18 -2.57
CA HIS A 164 -12.08 8.13 -1.13
C HIS A 164 -10.90 8.76 -0.38
N PHE A 165 -11.22 9.71 0.48
CA PHE A 165 -10.23 10.32 1.36
C PHE A 165 -10.07 9.48 2.63
N CYS A 166 -8.89 8.91 2.83
CA CYS A 166 -8.61 8.01 3.94
C CYS A 166 -7.56 8.59 4.87
N SER A 167 -7.86 8.70 6.15
CA SER A 167 -6.86 8.94 7.18
C SER A 167 -6.45 7.63 7.86
N ILE A 168 -5.34 7.64 8.60
CA ILE A 168 -4.90 6.48 9.40
C ILE A 168 -6.00 6.05 10.40
N LYS A 169 -6.76 7.00 10.96
CA LYS A 169 -7.88 6.68 11.87
C LYS A 169 -9.03 5.99 11.14
N ASP A 170 -9.39 6.46 9.94
CA ASP A 170 -10.47 5.90 9.15
C ASP A 170 -10.13 4.49 8.67
N PHE A 171 -8.90 4.27 8.21
CA PHE A 171 -8.44 2.94 7.80
C PHE A 171 -8.47 1.94 8.96
N ARG A 172 -8.08 2.33 10.17
CA ARG A 172 -8.20 1.48 11.36
C ARG A 172 -9.66 1.12 11.67
N ALA A 173 -10.58 2.06 11.51
CA ALA A 173 -12.01 1.78 11.66
C ALA A 173 -12.51 0.79 10.59
N LEU A 174 -12.06 0.96 9.34
CA LEU A 174 -12.35 0.04 8.25
C LEU A 174 -11.83 -1.38 8.53
N CYS A 175 -10.59 -1.52 9.01
CA CYS A 175 -10.01 -2.80 9.42
C CYS A 175 -10.87 -3.50 10.47
N HIS A 176 -11.39 -2.77 11.45
CA HIS A 176 -12.28 -3.33 12.47
C HIS A 176 -13.58 -3.86 11.87
N VAL A 177 -14.20 -3.11 10.96
CA VAL A 177 -15.46 -3.49 10.29
C VAL A 177 -15.26 -4.66 9.33
N ALA A 178 -14.12 -4.71 8.62
CA ALA A 178 -13.78 -5.79 7.68
C ALA A 178 -13.22 -7.05 8.37
N GLY A 179 -13.15 -7.10 9.71
CA GLY A 179 -12.59 -8.24 10.43
C GLY A 179 -11.10 -8.43 10.22
N ALA A 180 -10.37 -7.38 9.88
CA ALA A 180 -8.92 -7.42 9.70
C ALA A 180 -8.19 -7.27 11.04
N LYS A 181 -7.16 -8.09 11.25
CA LYS A 181 -6.18 -7.95 12.32
C LYS A 181 -4.98 -7.19 11.77
N MET A 182 -4.61 -6.09 12.41
CA MET A 182 -3.38 -5.36 12.09
C MET A 182 -2.18 -6.03 12.77
N GLU A 183 -1.29 -6.62 12.00
CA GLU A 183 -0.08 -7.27 12.51
C GLU A 183 1.06 -6.27 12.65
N GLN A 184 1.24 -5.43 11.64
CA GLN A 184 2.25 -4.38 11.63
C GLN A 184 1.69 -3.11 11.00
N ALA A 185 2.16 -1.97 11.47
CA ALA A 185 1.87 -0.68 10.89
C ALA A 185 3.13 0.19 10.87
N VAL A 186 3.32 0.91 9.77
CA VAL A 186 4.41 1.85 9.59
C VAL A 186 3.82 3.16 9.07
N ALA A 187 4.11 4.27 9.75
CA ALA A 187 3.85 5.60 9.22
C ALA A 187 5.17 6.18 8.68
N LEU A 188 5.08 6.84 7.53
CA LEU A 188 6.20 7.50 6.86
C LEU A 188 6.01 9.02 6.97
N ASN A 189 7.10 9.73 7.24
CA ASN A 189 7.11 11.19 7.22
C ASN A 189 7.37 11.73 5.79
N ALA A 190 7.42 13.05 5.63
CA ALA A 190 7.66 13.75 4.36
C ALA A 190 8.97 13.33 3.63
N TRP A 191 9.94 12.82 4.36
CA TRP A 191 11.21 12.33 3.80
C TRP A 191 11.20 10.82 3.56
N GLY A 192 10.04 10.17 3.62
CA GLY A 192 9.92 8.72 3.45
C GLY A 192 10.53 7.90 4.60
N ARG A 193 10.92 8.53 5.71
CA ARG A 193 11.51 7.81 6.85
C ARG A 193 10.43 7.26 7.77
N ARG A 194 10.66 6.07 8.30
CA ARG A 194 9.77 5.44 9.29
C ARG A 194 9.65 6.30 10.54
N MET A 195 8.43 6.52 10.98
CA MET A 195 8.15 7.13 12.29
C MET A 195 8.29 6.07 13.38
N ARG A 196 8.72 6.51 14.60
CA ARG A 196 8.95 5.58 15.71
C ARG A 196 7.68 4.78 16.06
N LEU A 197 7.78 3.47 16.17
CA LEU A 197 6.69 2.53 16.46
C LEU A 197 5.90 2.82 17.76
N LYS A 198 6.52 3.45 18.76
CA LYS A 198 5.90 3.73 20.07
C LYS A 198 5.03 4.99 20.13
N MET A 199 4.79 5.66 19.00
CA MET A 199 3.96 6.86 18.99
C MET A 199 2.47 6.50 18.98
N PRO A 200 1.62 7.24 19.69
CA PRO A 200 0.19 7.00 19.69
C PRO A 200 -0.43 7.27 18.32
N TRP A 201 -1.54 6.61 18.00
CA TRP A 201 -2.20 6.68 16.71
C TRP A 201 -2.61 8.10 16.28
N TRP A 202 -2.97 8.97 17.24
CA TRP A 202 -3.28 10.38 16.95
C TRP A 202 -2.06 11.12 16.40
N PHE A 203 -0.84 10.79 16.90
CA PHE A 203 0.40 11.38 16.42
C PHE A 203 0.70 10.93 14.98
N TRP A 204 0.58 9.64 14.69
CA TRP A 204 0.75 9.13 13.34
C TRP A 204 -0.28 9.73 12.38
N ASN A 205 -1.55 9.87 12.82
CA ASN A 205 -2.61 10.47 12.02
C ASN A 205 -2.36 11.96 11.72
N LEU A 206 -1.63 12.66 12.60
CA LEU A 206 -1.34 14.09 12.42
C LEU A 206 -0.05 14.32 11.64
N PHE A 207 0.99 13.50 11.85
CA PHE A 207 2.34 13.75 11.33
C PHE A 207 2.83 12.74 10.29
N GLY A 208 2.15 11.61 10.12
CA GLY A 208 2.42 10.65 9.06
C GLY A 208 1.83 11.13 7.73
N GLU A 209 2.63 11.19 6.68
CA GLU A 209 2.16 11.53 5.32
C GLU A 209 1.62 10.32 4.58
N GLN A 210 2.21 9.16 4.83
CA GLN A 210 1.78 7.88 4.28
C GLN A 210 1.74 6.83 5.39
N ALA A 211 0.97 5.77 5.18
CA ALA A 211 0.96 4.62 6.06
C ALA A 211 1.00 3.32 5.27
N VAL A 212 1.68 2.31 5.83
CA VAL A 212 1.73 0.94 5.31
C VAL A 212 1.29 0.01 6.44
N PHE A 213 0.34 -0.86 6.15
CA PHE A 213 -0.22 -1.82 7.09
C PHE A 213 -0.04 -3.24 6.58
N LEU A 214 0.44 -4.13 7.44
CA LEU A 214 0.38 -5.57 7.26
C LEU A 214 -0.83 -6.09 8.05
N LEU A 215 -1.68 -6.83 7.37
CA LEU A 215 -2.95 -7.34 7.86
C LEU A 215 -3.03 -8.85 7.73
N SER A 216 -3.82 -9.49 8.58
CA SER A 216 -4.30 -10.86 8.40
C SER A 216 -5.81 -10.94 8.68
N ARG A 217 -6.44 -12.07 8.36
CA ARG A 217 -7.81 -12.36 8.82
C ARG A 217 -7.83 -12.42 10.34
N ARG A 218 -8.93 -11.97 10.91
CA ARG A 218 -9.23 -12.20 12.32
C ARG A 218 -9.91 -13.57 12.42
N ASP A 219 -9.34 -14.49 13.18
CA ASP A 219 -9.94 -15.76 13.52
C ASP A 219 -11.26 -15.56 14.28
#